data_bf45bad8345e7c18385b0bde10121286
#
_entry.id   bf45bad8345e7c18385b0bde10121286
#
_cell.length_a   1.000
_cell.length_b   1.000
_cell.length_c   1.000
_cell.angle_alpha   90.00
_cell.angle_beta   90.00
_cell.angle_gamma   90.00
#
_symmetry.space_group_name_H-M   'P 1'
#
loop_
_entity.id
_entity.type
_entity.pdbx_description
1 polymer ?
#
loop_
_entity_poly.entity_id
_entity_poly.type
_entity_poly.pdbx_seq_one_letter_code
_entity_poly.pdbx_strand_id
1 'polypeptide(L)'
;MQENKAIKHLGVMPMAKRILSITLSLLLVLAGGIIIYIFRLNVPRHIVNISTVLGSVGGAALILAGFLLPLILKAIKSFWQKKAGKVILSLVLALVIAGIGLFCGTLGGIIQAEKNEASAQTTLIVLGCQVRGSVPSKMLKNRIDAAFDYLKQNPEAVAILSGGQGEDEDISEAACMLNALKEKGIAPERLFCEDGSKNTDENIKNSLAIIEKNALSKSVAIATSDYHQKRAAMICARYGLEPHAVNAPTETYLVPVFYTREVFGVMREEVKF
;
A
#
# COMPACT_ATOMS: atom_id res chain seq x y z
N MET A 1 -35.87 18.13 -40.30
CA MET A 1 -34.56 18.63 -40.77
C MET A 1 -34.34 20.14 -40.53
N GLN A 2 -35.40 20.94 -40.53
CA GLN A 2 -35.35 22.39 -40.26
C GLN A 2 -35.20 22.76 -38.79
N GLU A 3 -35.77 22.01 -37.84
CA GLU A 3 -35.60 22.24 -36.38
C GLU A 3 -34.14 22.12 -35.91
N ASN A 4 -33.38 21.18 -36.45
CA ASN A 4 -31.96 20.98 -36.07
C ASN A 4 -31.08 22.11 -36.60
N LYS A 5 -31.48 22.89 -37.57
CA LYS A 5 -30.76 24.10 -38.07
C LYS A 5 -31.03 25.32 -37.16
N ALA A 6 -32.25 25.48 -36.65
CA ALA A 6 -32.63 26.58 -35.76
C ALA A 6 -31.95 26.51 -34.41
N ILE A 7 -31.79 25.28 -33.83
CA ILE A 7 -31.10 25.03 -32.54
C ILE A 7 -29.60 25.37 -32.64
N LYS A 8 -28.98 25.17 -33.82
CA LYS A 8 -27.54 25.53 -34.01
C LYS A 8 -27.29 27.03 -34.00
N HIS A 9 -28.25 27.87 -34.35
CA HIS A 9 -28.13 29.34 -34.36
C HIS A 9 -28.26 29.94 -32.93
N LEU A 10 -28.94 29.27 -32.01
CA LEU A 10 -29.16 29.76 -30.65
C LEU A 10 -28.06 29.36 -29.66
N GLY A 11 -26.99 28.70 -30.08
CA GLY A 11 -25.88 28.30 -29.19
C GLY A 11 -26.27 27.27 -28.12
N VAL A 12 -27.49 26.73 -28.19
CA VAL A 12 -28.03 25.75 -27.22
C VAL A 12 -27.48 24.36 -27.52
N MET A 13 -26.85 23.78 -26.55
CA MET A 13 -26.32 22.42 -26.65
C MET A 13 -27.49 21.42 -26.87
N PRO A 14 -27.37 20.45 -27.81
CA PRO A 14 -28.40 19.41 -28.00
C PRO A 14 -28.74 18.72 -26.66
N MET A 15 -30.01 18.44 -26.42
CA MET A 15 -30.52 17.88 -25.17
C MET A 15 -29.72 16.63 -24.72
N ALA A 16 -29.42 15.72 -25.64
CA ALA A 16 -28.64 14.51 -25.36
C ALA A 16 -27.23 14.82 -24.83
N LYS A 17 -26.53 15.84 -25.39
CA LYS A 17 -25.20 16.26 -24.89
C LYS A 17 -25.28 16.93 -23.54
N ARG A 18 -26.37 17.66 -23.26
CA ARG A 18 -26.60 18.29 -21.94
C ARG A 18 -26.85 17.22 -20.88
N ILE A 19 -27.70 16.24 -21.17
CA ILE A 19 -27.96 15.09 -20.29
C ILE A 19 -26.65 14.34 -20.01
N LEU A 20 -25.88 13.99 -21.04
CA LEU A 20 -24.61 13.29 -20.91
C LEU A 20 -23.61 14.07 -20.02
N SER A 21 -23.51 15.40 -20.22
CA SER A 21 -22.63 16.25 -19.40
C SER A 21 -23.05 16.28 -17.93
N ILE A 22 -24.36 16.38 -17.66
CA ILE A 22 -24.89 16.35 -16.28
C ILE A 22 -24.62 14.99 -15.64
N THR A 23 -24.91 13.91 -16.34
CA THR A 23 -24.67 12.54 -15.84
C THR A 23 -23.20 12.33 -15.50
N LEU A 24 -22.28 12.72 -16.39
CA LEU A 24 -20.85 12.62 -16.15
C LEU A 24 -20.39 13.49 -14.97
N SER A 25 -20.93 14.71 -14.84
CA SER A 25 -20.66 15.59 -13.68
C SER A 25 -21.08 14.92 -12.37
N LEU A 26 -22.28 14.34 -12.31
CA LEU A 26 -22.78 13.65 -11.13
C LEU A 26 -21.94 12.41 -10.80
N LEU A 27 -21.51 11.65 -11.79
CA LEU A 27 -20.64 10.50 -11.60
C LEU A 27 -19.27 10.90 -11.01
N LEU A 28 -18.70 12.00 -11.50
CA LEU A 28 -17.42 12.52 -10.95
C LEU A 28 -17.58 12.98 -9.50
N VAL A 29 -18.65 13.70 -9.16
CA VAL A 29 -18.94 14.15 -7.80
C VAL A 29 -19.14 12.96 -6.87
N LEU A 30 -19.92 11.98 -7.29
CA LEU A 30 -20.17 10.76 -6.52
C LEU A 30 -18.88 9.96 -6.30
N ALA A 31 -18.10 9.73 -7.36
CA ALA A 31 -16.82 9.03 -7.27
C ALA A 31 -15.84 9.74 -6.34
N GLY A 32 -15.74 11.07 -6.44
CA GLY A 32 -14.90 11.87 -5.54
C GLY A 32 -15.32 11.75 -4.08
N GLY A 33 -16.63 11.78 -3.79
CA GLY A 33 -17.20 11.59 -2.46
C GLY A 33 -16.89 10.19 -1.89
N ILE A 34 -17.03 9.16 -2.70
CA ILE A 34 -16.69 7.77 -2.33
C ILE A 34 -15.21 7.63 -2.01
N ILE A 35 -14.32 8.21 -2.84
CA ILE A 35 -12.87 8.18 -2.61
C ILE A 35 -12.53 8.87 -1.29
N ILE A 36 -13.03 10.08 -1.03
CA ILE A 36 -12.80 10.78 0.24
C ILE A 36 -13.28 9.90 1.41
N TYR A 37 -14.47 9.33 1.31
CA TYR A 37 -15.02 8.47 2.36
C TYR A 37 -14.11 7.28 2.65
N ILE A 38 -13.70 6.54 1.63
CA ILE A 38 -12.83 5.36 1.77
C ILE A 38 -11.50 5.72 2.43
N PHE A 39 -10.83 6.77 1.96
CA PHE A 39 -9.51 7.16 2.49
C PHE A 39 -9.59 7.84 3.87
N ARG A 40 -10.74 8.41 4.24
CA ARG A 40 -10.93 9.04 5.56
C ARG A 40 -11.53 8.12 6.64
N LEU A 41 -12.02 6.93 6.28
CA LEU A 41 -12.54 5.94 7.24
C LEU A 41 -11.57 5.63 8.40
N ASN A 42 -10.27 5.76 8.15
CA ASN A 42 -9.22 5.40 9.09
C ASN A 42 -8.70 6.58 9.93
N VAL A 43 -9.05 7.82 9.57
CA VAL A 43 -8.60 9.02 10.30
C VAL A 43 -9.05 9.02 11.77
N PRO A 44 -10.31 8.67 12.11
CA PRO A 44 -10.73 8.56 13.50
C PRO A 44 -9.99 7.49 14.33
N ARG A 45 -9.27 6.58 13.64
CA ARG A 45 -8.44 5.54 14.25
C ARG A 45 -6.95 5.93 14.34
N HIS A 46 -6.64 7.21 14.16
CA HIS A 46 -5.28 7.76 14.12
C HIS A 46 -4.37 7.16 13.04
N ILE A 47 -4.95 6.57 11.99
CA ILE A 47 -4.20 6.04 10.84
C ILE A 47 -4.19 7.11 9.75
N VAL A 48 -3.20 8.00 9.80
CA VAL A 48 -3.00 9.06 8.81
C VAL A 48 -1.64 8.86 8.15
N ASN A 49 -1.64 8.73 6.82
CA ASN A 49 -0.43 8.61 6.02
C ASN A 49 -0.60 9.35 4.69
N ILE A 50 0.43 9.31 3.85
CA ILE A 50 0.43 10.00 2.55
C ILE A 50 -0.76 9.60 1.66
N SER A 51 -1.20 8.34 1.71
CA SER A 51 -2.34 7.86 0.91
C SER A 51 -3.67 8.48 1.37
N THR A 52 -3.83 8.70 2.68
CA THR A 52 -5.01 9.39 3.24
C THR A 52 -5.11 10.81 2.69
N VAL A 53 -3.98 11.51 2.58
CA VAL A 53 -3.91 12.85 2.01
C VAL A 53 -4.18 12.82 0.52
N LEU A 54 -3.47 11.95 -0.23
CA LEU A 54 -3.62 11.83 -1.69
C LEU A 54 -5.05 11.43 -2.09
N GLY A 55 -5.65 10.47 -1.39
CA GLY A 55 -7.03 10.06 -1.63
C GLY A 55 -8.02 11.20 -1.35
N SER A 56 -7.83 11.96 -0.26
CA SER A 56 -8.69 13.10 0.07
C SER A 56 -8.56 14.23 -0.95
N VAL A 57 -7.34 14.58 -1.35
CA VAL A 57 -7.08 15.62 -2.36
C VAL A 57 -7.58 15.18 -3.74
N GLY A 58 -7.31 13.94 -4.14
CA GLY A 58 -7.78 13.37 -5.41
C GLY A 58 -9.32 13.35 -5.49
N GLY A 59 -9.99 12.91 -4.42
CA GLY A 59 -11.45 12.93 -4.35
C GLY A 59 -12.03 14.35 -4.41
N ALA A 60 -11.41 15.32 -3.72
CA ALA A 60 -11.82 16.73 -3.81
C ALA A 60 -11.60 17.31 -5.22
N ALA A 61 -10.50 16.96 -5.88
CA ALA A 61 -10.23 17.34 -7.27
C ALA A 61 -11.29 16.77 -8.24
N LEU A 62 -11.73 15.52 -8.05
CA LEU A 62 -12.80 14.92 -8.83
C LEU A 62 -14.14 15.64 -8.63
N ILE A 63 -14.48 15.98 -7.39
CA ILE A 63 -15.70 16.75 -7.09
C ILE A 63 -15.65 18.11 -7.81
N LEU A 64 -14.53 18.82 -7.67
CA LEU A 64 -14.34 20.11 -8.34
C LEU A 64 -14.40 19.98 -9.86
N ALA A 65 -13.75 18.94 -10.43
CA ALA A 65 -13.83 18.64 -11.86
C ALA A 65 -15.28 18.33 -12.30
N GLY A 66 -16.07 17.65 -11.50
CA GLY A 66 -17.47 17.41 -11.75
C GLY A 66 -18.30 18.70 -11.86
N PHE A 67 -18.11 19.63 -10.93
CA PHE A 67 -18.78 20.94 -10.98
C PHE A 67 -18.30 21.79 -12.17
N LEU A 68 -17.02 21.74 -12.49
CA LEU A 68 -16.42 22.53 -13.56
C LEU A 68 -16.42 21.83 -14.93
N LEU A 69 -16.99 20.64 -15.05
CA LEU A 69 -16.90 19.83 -16.26
C LEU A 69 -17.29 20.57 -17.55
N PRO A 70 -18.38 21.34 -17.63
CA PRO A 70 -18.71 22.08 -18.84
C PRO A 70 -17.64 23.09 -19.25
N LEU A 71 -17.03 23.77 -18.27
CA LEU A 71 -15.94 24.73 -18.49
C LEU A 71 -14.67 24.02 -18.94
N ILE A 72 -14.31 22.90 -18.30
CA ILE A 72 -13.17 22.07 -18.65
C ILE A 72 -13.30 21.56 -20.08
N LEU A 73 -14.46 20.99 -20.46
CA LEU A 73 -14.70 20.50 -21.82
C LEU A 73 -14.63 21.62 -22.87
N LYS A 74 -15.13 22.81 -22.55
CA LYS A 74 -15.02 24.00 -23.43
C LYS A 74 -13.56 24.42 -23.60
N ALA A 75 -12.81 24.45 -22.51
CA ALA A 75 -11.37 24.82 -22.53
C ALA A 75 -10.56 23.80 -23.34
N ILE A 76 -10.74 22.49 -23.08
CA ILE A 76 -10.09 21.40 -23.83
C ILE A 76 -10.42 21.52 -25.33
N LYS A 77 -11.68 21.73 -25.71
CA LYS A 77 -12.08 21.90 -27.10
C LYS A 77 -11.40 23.09 -27.75
N SER A 78 -11.37 24.24 -27.08
CA SER A 78 -10.71 25.45 -27.58
C SER A 78 -9.22 25.23 -27.75
N PHE A 79 -8.57 24.58 -26.77
CA PHE A 79 -7.13 24.32 -26.80
C PHE A 79 -6.77 23.28 -27.87
N TRP A 80 -7.60 22.26 -28.08
CA TRP A 80 -7.42 21.24 -29.12
C TRP A 80 -7.45 21.80 -30.55
N GLN A 81 -8.07 22.95 -30.79
CA GLN A 81 -8.08 23.57 -32.13
C GLN A 81 -6.71 24.13 -32.53
N LYS A 82 -5.83 24.40 -31.58
CA LYS A 82 -4.47 24.90 -31.81
C LYS A 82 -3.49 23.75 -32.02
N LYS A 83 -2.54 23.83 -32.95
CA LYS A 83 -1.51 22.79 -33.17
C LYS A 83 -0.75 22.46 -31.87
N ALA A 84 -0.26 23.49 -31.18
CA ALA A 84 0.42 23.33 -29.89
C ALA A 84 -0.50 22.67 -28.84
N GLY A 85 -1.78 23.02 -28.81
CA GLY A 85 -2.77 22.45 -27.88
C GLY A 85 -2.97 20.95 -28.08
N LYS A 86 -3.01 20.47 -29.33
CA LYS A 86 -3.08 19.04 -29.64
C LYS A 86 -1.87 18.31 -29.08
N VAL A 87 -0.66 18.81 -29.32
CA VAL A 87 0.58 18.19 -28.83
C VAL A 87 0.60 18.14 -27.30
N ILE A 88 0.32 19.25 -26.65
CA ILE A 88 0.34 19.31 -25.16
C ILE A 88 -0.70 18.36 -24.56
N LEU A 89 -1.94 18.36 -25.04
CA LEU A 89 -2.99 17.48 -24.54
C LEU A 89 -2.66 16.00 -24.79
N SER A 90 -2.07 15.66 -25.94
CA SER A 90 -1.62 14.30 -26.23
C SER A 90 -0.48 13.86 -25.30
N LEU A 91 0.49 14.74 -25.02
CA LEU A 91 1.57 14.47 -24.07
C LEU A 91 1.03 14.29 -22.64
N VAL A 92 0.13 15.16 -22.19
CA VAL A 92 -0.52 15.02 -20.87
C VAL A 92 -1.26 13.70 -20.78
N LEU A 93 -2.04 13.34 -21.81
CA LEU A 93 -2.76 12.05 -21.84
C LEU A 93 -1.79 10.87 -21.79
N ALA A 94 -0.70 10.91 -22.56
CA ALA A 94 0.32 9.86 -22.55
C ALA A 94 0.97 9.72 -21.17
N LEU A 95 1.30 10.83 -20.50
CA LEU A 95 1.85 10.80 -19.13
C LEU A 95 0.86 10.23 -18.11
N VAL A 96 -0.43 10.57 -18.22
CA VAL A 96 -1.47 10.02 -17.36
C VAL A 96 -1.60 8.51 -17.56
N ILE A 97 -1.64 8.04 -18.81
CA ILE A 97 -1.71 6.60 -19.14
C ILE A 97 -0.47 5.87 -18.61
N ALA A 98 0.72 6.43 -18.81
CA ALA A 98 1.98 5.86 -18.29
C ALA A 98 1.98 5.78 -16.75
N GLY A 99 1.52 6.84 -16.06
CA GLY A 99 1.40 6.88 -14.61
C GLY A 99 0.41 5.82 -14.07
N ILE A 100 -0.75 5.67 -14.71
CA ILE A 100 -1.72 4.62 -14.37
C ILE A 100 -1.11 3.24 -14.61
N GLY A 101 -0.43 3.04 -15.74
CA GLY A 101 0.23 1.78 -16.08
C GLY A 101 1.29 1.40 -15.03
N LEU A 102 2.12 2.35 -14.64
CA LEU A 102 3.14 2.16 -13.60
C LEU A 102 2.48 1.81 -12.24
N PHE A 103 1.46 2.55 -11.84
CA PHE A 103 0.72 2.29 -10.60
C PHE A 103 0.11 0.89 -10.59
N CYS A 104 -0.62 0.52 -11.65
CA CYS A 104 -1.25 -0.80 -11.77
C CYS A 104 -0.21 -1.93 -11.85
N GLY A 105 0.89 -1.73 -12.55
CA GLY A 105 1.98 -2.69 -12.65
C GLY A 105 2.64 -2.95 -11.28
N THR A 106 2.95 -1.89 -10.55
CA THR A 106 3.50 -2.01 -9.18
C THR A 106 2.51 -2.69 -8.24
N LEU A 107 1.22 -2.31 -8.29
CA LEU A 107 0.17 -2.95 -7.49
C LEU A 107 0.04 -4.44 -7.83
N GLY A 108 0.07 -4.80 -9.11
CA GLY A 108 0.09 -6.19 -9.55
C GLY A 108 1.29 -6.97 -9.00
N GLY A 109 2.46 -6.34 -8.97
CA GLY A 109 3.67 -6.90 -8.37
C GLY A 109 3.55 -7.10 -6.85
N ILE A 110 2.86 -6.21 -6.13
CA ILE A 110 2.58 -6.37 -4.69
C ILE A 110 1.71 -7.61 -4.48
N ILE A 111 0.59 -7.72 -5.20
CA ILE A 111 -0.33 -8.87 -5.12
C ILE A 111 0.35 -10.19 -5.53
N GLN A 112 1.28 -10.15 -6.50
CA GLN A 112 2.01 -11.34 -6.91
C GLN A 112 3.03 -11.81 -5.85
N ALA A 113 3.65 -10.88 -5.11
CA ALA A 113 4.61 -11.22 -4.07
C ALA A 113 3.99 -12.00 -2.90
N GLU A 114 2.71 -11.78 -2.61
CA GLU A 114 1.95 -12.53 -1.60
C GLU A 114 1.85 -14.04 -1.93
N LYS A 115 1.94 -14.40 -3.21
CA LYS A 115 1.79 -15.79 -3.68
C LYS A 115 3.08 -16.62 -3.57
N ASN A 116 4.21 -16.00 -3.27
CA ASN A 116 5.47 -16.71 -3.01
C ASN A 116 5.50 -17.22 -1.58
N GLU A 117 4.55 -18.09 -1.23
CA GLU A 117 4.34 -18.56 0.14
C GLU A 117 5.50 -19.41 0.65
N ALA A 118 5.82 -19.21 1.93
CA ALA A 118 6.79 -20.02 2.66
C ALA A 118 6.22 -21.42 2.92
N SER A 119 7.03 -22.46 2.71
CA SER A 119 6.63 -23.84 2.92
C SER A 119 7.33 -24.47 4.15
N ALA A 120 8.65 -24.51 4.17
CA ALA A 120 9.43 -25.21 5.16
C ALA A 120 10.77 -24.52 5.50
N GLN A 121 10.83 -23.18 5.40
CA GLN A 121 12.02 -22.41 5.78
C GLN A 121 12.24 -22.52 7.29
N THR A 122 13.48 -22.84 7.68
CA THR A 122 13.84 -22.98 9.10
C THR A 122 14.13 -21.64 9.80
N THR A 123 14.25 -20.55 9.04
CA THR A 123 14.43 -19.19 9.56
C THR A 123 13.21 -18.34 9.22
N LEU A 124 12.49 -17.87 10.24
CA LEU A 124 11.38 -16.92 10.11
C LEU A 124 11.85 -15.54 10.58
N ILE A 125 11.62 -14.49 9.81
CA ILE A 125 11.76 -13.10 10.25
C ILE A 125 10.36 -12.53 10.44
N VAL A 126 10.03 -12.04 11.62
CA VAL A 126 8.76 -11.38 11.93
C VAL A 126 9.02 -9.88 12.00
N LEU A 127 8.45 -9.12 11.06
CA LEU A 127 8.62 -7.68 11.01
C LEU A 127 7.61 -6.99 11.93
N GLY A 128 8.10 -6.16 12.82
CA GLY A 128 7.28 -5.29 13.66
C GLY A 128 6.56 -4.19 12.88
N CYS A 129 5.58 -3.53 13.49
CA CYS A 129 4.90 -2.39 12.86
C CYS A 129 4.39 -1.33 13.84
N GLN A 130 3.86 -1.65 14.97
CA GLN A 130 3.43 -0.70 16.01
C GLN A 130 2.96 -1.43 17.26
N VAL A 131 3.31 -0.88 18.41
CA VAL A 131 2.75 -1.21 19.74
C VAL A 131 1.96 0.00 20.25
N ARG A 132 0.99 -0.21 21.12
CA ARG A 132 0.25 0.86 21.80
C ARG A 132 0.43 0.68 23.30
N GLY A 133 1.29 1.49 23.90
CA GLY A 133 1.79 1.20 25.24
C GLY A 133 2.55 -0.13 25.21
N SER A 134 2.01 -1.17 25.83
CA SER A 134 2.58 -2.53 25.85
C SER A 134 1.76 -3.56 25.05
N VAL A 135 0.69 -3.12 24.34
CA VAL A 135 -0.23 -4.02 23.62
C VAL A 135 0.03 -3.94 22.12
N PRO A 136 0.08 -5.06 21.39
CA PRO A 136 0.28 -5.03 19.96
C PRO A 136 -0.88 -4.34 19.24
N SER A 137 -0.59 -3.48 18.25
CA SER A 137 -1.62 -3.01 17.34
C SER A 137 -2.30 -4.18 16.64
N LYS A 138 -3.49 -3.97 16.08
CA LYS A 138 -4.20 -5.04 15.36
C LYS A 138 -3.36 -5.64 14.22
N MET A 139 -2.58 -4.81 13.54
CA MET A 139 -1.69 -5.25 12.47
C MET A 139 -0.52 -6.07 13.01
N LEU A 140 0.11 -5.66 14.11
CA LEU A 140 1.16 -6.44 14.76
C LEU A 140 0.60 -7.76 15.28
N LYS A 141 -0.60 -7.75 15.85
CA LYS A 141 -1.28 -8.98 16.28
C LYS A 141 -1.48 -9.96 15.12
N ASN A 142 -1.95 -9.50 13.96
CA ASN A 142 -2.11 -10.35 12.77
C ASN A 142 -0.76 -10.97 12.33
N ARG A 143 0.35 -10.22 12.43
CA ARG A 143 1.70 -10.75 12.14
C ARG A 143 2.14 -11.79 13.16
N ILE A 144 1.88 -11.55 14.44
CA ILE A 144 2.15 -12.51 15.53
C ILE A 144 1.36 -13.79 15.30
N ASP A 145 0.07 -13.69 14.95
CA ASP A 145 -0.79 -14.84 14.70
C ASP A 145 -0.29 -15.65 13.49
N ALA A 146 0.07 -14.99 12.38
CA ALA A 146 0.65 -15.65 11.20
C ALA A 146 2.01 -16.32 11.52
N ALA A 147 2.85 -15.67 12.31
CA ALA A 147 4.13 -16.22 12.76
C ALA A 147 3.91 -17.45 13.68
N PHE A 148 2.95 -17.37 14.57
CA PHE A 148 2.59 -18.49 15.45
C PHE A 148 2.12 -19.71 14.64
N ASP A 149 1.22 -19.52 13.68
CA ASP A 149 0.70 -20.60 12.85
C ASP A 149 1.83 -21.25 12.02
N TYR A 150 2.75 -20.43 11.48
CA TYR A 150 3.92 -20.93 10.76
C TYR A 150 4.86 -21.74 11.67
N LEU A 151 5.21 -21.22 12.86
CA LEU A 151 6.09 -21.90 13.81
C LEU A 151 5.48 -23.19 14.37
N LYS A 152 4.15 -23.26 14.48
CA LYS A 152 3.43 -24.46 14.88
C LYS A 152 3.48 -25.56 13.81
N GLN A 153 3.40 -25.17 12.54
CA GLN A 153 3.50 -26.09 11.40
C GLN A 153 4.93 -26.51 11.11
N ASN A 154 5.92 -25.72 11.52
CA ASN A 154 7.35 -25.95 11.29
C ASN A 154 8.10 -25.99 12.65
N PRO A 155 8.10 -27.13 13.34
CA PRO A 155 8.69 -27.25 14.70
C PRO A 155 10.19 -26.92 14.76
N GLU A 156 10.93 -27.19 13.68
CA GLU A 156 12.38 -26.91 13.58
C GLU A 156 12.70 -25.44 13.25
N ALA A 157 11.69 -24.64 12.87
CA ALA A 157 11.91 -23.25 12.53
C ALA A 157 12.15 -22.39 13.78
N VAL A 158 13.08 -21.44 13.65
CA VAL A 158 13.32 -20.39 14.65
C VAL A 158 12.83 -19.05 14.10
N ALA A 159 12.46 -18.13 14.97
CA ALA A 159 11.98 -16.81 14.59
C ALA A 159 12.89 -15.69 15.09
N ILE A 160 13.22 -14.75 14.22
CA ILE A 160 13.84 -13.47 14.52
C ILE A 160 12.72 -12.43 14.58
N LEU A 161 12.47 -11.90 15.76
CA LEU A 161 11.45 -10.91 16.04
C LEU A 161 12.11 -9.54 15.93
N SER A 162 11.87 -8.82 14.83
CA SER A 162 12.61 -7.61 14.52
C SER A 162 11.70 -6.38 14.51
N GLY A 163 12.02 -5.43 15.37
CA GLY A 163 11.33 -4.16 15.50
C GLY A 163 11.73 -3.41 16.78
N GLY A 164 12.17 -2.18 16.62
CA GLY A 164 12.59 -1.31 17.72
C GLY A 164 11.41 -0.76 18.53
N GLN A 165 11.69 0.27 19.32
CA GLN A 165 10.71 0.95 20.16
C GLN A 165 10.40 2.33 19.56
N GLY A 166 9.13 2.62 19.27
CA GLY A 166 8.66 3.94 18.87
C GLY A 166 8.58 4.91 20.06
N GLU A 167 8.48 6.21 19.79
CA GLU A 167 8.44 7.26 20.82
C GLU A 167 7.22 7.17 21.75
N ASP A 168 6.12 6.59 21.27
CA ASP A 168 4.83 6.42 21.94
C ASP A 168 4.60 4.96 22.42
N GLU A 169 5.66 4.15 22.47
CA GLU A 169 5.63 2.74 22.87
C GLU A 169 6.33 2.52 24.20
N ASP A 170 5.76 1.72 25.11
CA ASP A 170 6.34 1.39 26.40
C ASP A 170 7.41 0.30 26.29
N ILE A 171 7.31 -0.56 25.27
CA ILE A 171 8.22 -1.66 24.96
C ILE A 171 8.50 -1.72 23.46
N SER A 172 9.62 -2.34 23.07
CA SER A 172 9.92 -2.54 21.65
C SER A 172 8.90 -3.48 20.98
N GLU A 173 8.72 -3.31 19.68
CA GLU A 173 7.88 -4.21 18.87
C GLU A 173 8.36 -5.66 18.97
N ALA A 174 9.69 -5.87 18.98
CA ALA A 174 10.31 -7.18 19.18
C ALA A 174 9.98 -7.80 20.55
N ALA A 175 10.05 -7.02 21.63
CA ALA A 175 9.69 -7.49 22.96
C ALA A 175 8.19 -7.83 23.06
N CYS A 176 7.34 -7.02 22.44
CA CYS A 176 5.90 -7.30 22.36
C CYS A 176 5.61 -8.63 21.64
N MET A 177 6.27 -8.87 20.49
CA MET A 177 6.15 -10.12 19.73
C MET A 177 6.66 -11.32 20.54
N LEU A 178 7.80 -11.17 21.23
CA LEU A 178 8.39 -12.20 22.08
C LEU A 178 7.43 -12.64 23.18
N ASN A 179 6.88 -11.69 23.92
CA ASN A 179 5.94 -11.98 25.01
C ASN A 179 4.71 -12.72 24.48
N ALA A 180 4.11 -12.22 23.39
CA ALA A 180 2.92 -12.81 22.81
C ALA A 180 3.15 -14.25 22.26
N LEU A 181 4.29 -14.53 21.62
CA LEU A 181 4.61 -15.86 21.11
C LEU A 181 4.94 -16.85 22.25
N LYS A 182 5.60 -16.38 23.32
CA LYS A 182 5.82 -17.20 24.54
C LYS A 182 4.50 -17.54 25.22
N GLU A 183 3.59 -16.60 25.38
CA GLU A 183 2.25 -16.83 25.93
C GLU A 183 1.45 -17.84 25.09
N LYS A 184 1.67 -17.87 23.77
CA LYS A 184 1.07 -18.85 22.85
C LYS A 184 1.76 -20.24 22.91
N GLY A 185 2.83 -20.40 23.70
CA GLY A 185 3.52 -21.67 23.91
C GLY A 185 4.68 -21.96 22.96
N ILE A 186 5.19 -20.96 22.23
CA ILE A 186 6.44 -21.13 21.47
C ILE A 186 7.62 -21.13 22.44
N ALA A 187 8.50 -22.12 22.32
CA ALA A 187 9.68 -22.28 23.17
C ALA A 187 10.64 -21.08 23.03
N PRO A 188 11.11 -20.48 24.12
CA PRO A 188 11.97 -19.29 24.09
C PRO A 188 13.25 -19.48 23.29
N GLU A 189 13.79 -20.69 23.23
CA GLU A 189 15.02 -21.05 22.51
C GLU A 189 14.86 -20.90 20.99
N ARG A 190 13.64 -20.87 20.51
CA ARG A 190 13.29 -20.67 19.11
C ARG A 190 13.12 -19.19 18.74
N LEU A 191 13.25 -18.26 19.69
CA LEU A 191 12.90 -16.86 19.51
C LEU A 191 14.12 -15.97 19.74
N PHE A 192 14.57 -15.29 18.68
CA PHE A 192 15.63 -14.27 18.71
C PHE A 192 14.99 -12.88 18.68
N CYS A 193 15.43 -11.97 19.55
CA CYS A 193 14.91 -10.61 19.63
C CYS A 193 15.89 -9.64 18.96
N GLU A 194 15.40 -8.78 18.08
CA GLU A 194 16.13 -7.65 17.48
C GLU A 194 15.31 -6.38 17.70
N ASP A 195 15.71 -5.54 18.63
CA ASP A 195 14.97 -4.39 19.11
C ASP A 195 15.62 -3.03 18.82
N GLY A 196 16.71 -3.02 18.02
CA GLY A 196 17.47 -1.82 17.69
C GLY A 196 17.06 -1.12 16.38
N SER A 197 16.22 -1.74 15.56
CA SER A 197 15.85 -1.24 14.23
C SER A 197 14.79 -0.13 14.28
N LYS A 198 14.90 0.84 13.35
CA LYS A 198 13.97 1.98 13.22
C LYS A 198 13.14 1.95 11.92
N ASN A 199 13.43 1.04 11.02
CA ASN A 199 12.80 0.93 9.72
C ASN A 199 13.01 -0.47 9.13
N THR A 200 12.30 -0.80 8.06
CA THR A 200 12.35 -2.14 7.44
C THR A 200 13.74 -2.51 6.92
N ASP A 201 14.53 -1.55 6.45
CA ASP A 201 15.90 -1.81 5.99
C ASP A 201 16.80 -2.28 7.15
N GLU A 202 16.72 -1.59 8.27
CA GLU A 202 17.43 -1.96 9.50
C GLU A 202 16.92 -3.29 10.08
N ASN A 203 15.59 -3.53 10.04
CA ASN A 203 15.02 -4.81 10.46
C ASN A 203 15.70 -5.98 9.72
N ILE A 204 15.77 -5.92 8.40
CA ILE A 204 16.36 -6.98 7.60
C ILE A 204 17.89 -7.06 7.80
N LYS A 205 18.59 -5.91 7.81
CA LYS A 205 20.04 -5.84 8.04
C LYS A 205 20.41 -6.45 9.38
N ASN A 206 19.72 -6.08 10.45
CA ASN A 206 20.01 -6.57 11.80
C ASN A 206 19.62 -8.05 11.96
N SER A 207 18.52 -8.46 11.31
CA SER A 207 18.15 -9.88 11.24
C SER A 207 19.21 -10.72 10.53
N LEU A 208 19.82 -10.20 9.45
CA LEU A 208 20.93 -10.89 8.78
C LEU A 208 22.13 -11.09 9.73
N ALA A 209 22.45 -10.11 10.57
CA ALA A 209 23.54 -10.27 11.54
C ALA A 209 23.26 -11.41 12.55
N ILE A 210 21.99 -11.60 12.95
CA ILE A 210 21.57 -12.72 13.80
C ILE A 210 21.66 -14.04 13.02
N ILE A 211 21.24 -14.07 11.77
CA ILE A 211 21.34 -15.23 10.87
C ILE A 211 22.80 -15.69 10.75
N GLU A 212 23.70 -14.77 10.46
CA GLU A 212 25.13 -15.07 10.28
C GLU A 212 25.79 -15.52 11.59
N LYS A 213 25.51 -14.84 12.70
CA LYS A 213 26.04 -15.18 14.02
C LYS A 213 25.63 -16.60 14.49
N ASN A 214 24.43 -17.04 14.12
CA ASN A 214 23.87 -18.32 14.58
C ASN A 214 23.88 -19.40 13.47
N ALA A 215 24.54 -19.14 12.33
CA ALA A 215 24.61 -20.04 11.18
C ALA A 215 23.22 -20.52 10.68
N LEU A 216 22.20 -19.61 10.71
CA LEU A 216 20.85 -19.91 10.27
C LEU A 216 20.74 -19.87 8.73
N SER A 217 19.67 -20.46 8.21
CA SER A 217 19.40 -20.45 6.76
C SER A 217 19.14 -19.04 6.24
N LYS A 218 19.75 -18.73 5.05
CA LYS A 218 19.47 -17.48 4.29
C LYS A 218 18.23 -17.58 3.41
N SER A 219 17.66 -18.78 3.21
CA SER A 219 16.29 -18.94 2.68
C SER A 219 15.32 -18.72 3.85
N VAL A 220 14.62 -17.59 3.84
CA VAL A 220 13.90 -17.07 5.00
C VAL A 220 12.40 -16.92 4.72
N ALA A 221 11.59 -17.30 5.68
CA ALA A 221 10.18 -16.91 5.73
C ALA A 221 10.05 -15.50 6.30
N ILE A 222 9.19 -14.65 5.73
CA ILE A 222 8.97 -13.27 6.19
C ILE A 222 7.52 -13.10 6.64
N ALA A 223 7.29 -13.04 7.94
CA ALA A 223 5.97 -12.72 8.50
C ALA A 223 5.77 -11.19 8.53
N THR A 224 4.97 -10.72 7.60
CA THR A 224 4.55 -9.31 7.53
C THR A 224 3.17 -9.19 6.89
N SER A 225 2.60 -7.97 6.91
CA SER A 225 1.31 -7.73 6.26
C SER A 225 1.39 -8.00 4.74
N ASP A 226 0.35 -8.57 4.17
CA ASP A 226 0.23 -8.96 2.76
C ASP A 226 0.71 -7.87 1.81
N TYR A 227 0.19 -6.64 1.93
CA TYR A 227 0.63 -5.50 1.10
C TYR A 227 2.14 -5.21 1.17
N HIS A 228 2.82 -5.61 2.25
CA HIS A 228 4.22 -5.28 2.52
C HIS A 228 5.21 -6.31 1.99
N GLN A 229 4.75 -7.49 1.59
CA GLN A 229 5.59 -8.62 1.17
C GLN A 229 6.57 -8.25 0.04
N LYS A 230 6.11 -7.55 -1.01
CA LYS A 230 6.99 -7.17 -2.13
C LYS A 230 8.18 -6.33 -1.66
N ARG A 231 7.95 -5.28 -0.89
CA ARG A 231 9.03 -4.39 -0.44
C ARG A 231 9.96 -5.09 0.56
N ALA A 232 9.42 -5.90 1.47
CA ALA A 232 10.24 -6.71 2.36
C ALA A 232 11.13 -7.68 1.57
N ALA A 233 10.56 -8.37 0.56
CA ALA A 233 11.31 -9.27 -0.31
C ALA A 233 12.42 -8.56 -1.10
N MET A 234 12.17 -7.36 -1.64
CA MET A 234 13.19 -6.56 -2.33
C MET A 234 14.35 -6.22 -1.39
N ILE A 235 14.04 -5.79 -0.16
CA ILE A 235 15.08 -5.48 0.83
C ILE A 235 15.86 -6.74 1.21
N CYS A 236 15.19 -7.88 1.43
CA CYS A 236 15.85 -9.17 1.68
C CYS A 236 16.83 -9.55 0.56
N ALA A 237 16.39 -9.47 -0.69
CA ALA A 237 17.21 -9.78 -1.86
C ALA A 237 18.46 -8.90 -1.94
N ARG A 238 18.35 -7.60 -1.61
CA ARG A 238 19.50 -6.67 -1.54
C ARG A 238 20.54 -7.10 -0.52
N TYR A 239 20.13 -7.76 0.57
CA TYR A 239 21.00 -8.30 1.60
C TYR A 239 21.38 -9.78 1.35
N GLY A 240 21.07 -10.34 0.19
CA GLY A 240 21.44 -11.72 -0.17
C GLY A 240 20.62 -12.80 0.55
N LEU A 241 19.42 -12.45 1.03
CA LEU A 241 18.45 -13.40 1.56
C LEU A 241 17.46 -13.84 0.48
N GLU A 242 16.98 -15.08 0.56
CA GLU A 242 15.92 -15.63 -0.31
C GLU A 242 14.57 -15.58 0.43
N PRO A 243 13.72 -14.58 0.17
CA PRO A 243 12.47 -14.38 0.92
C PRO A 243 11.31 -15.22 0.41
N HIS A 244 10.52 -15.77 1.33
CA HIS A 244 9.24 -16.44 1.11
C HIS A 244 8.19 -15.82 2.03
N ALA A 245 6.96 -15.65 1.53
CA ALA A 245 5.92 -14.92 2.23
C ALA A 245 5.22 -15.74 3.32
N VAL A 246 5.10 -15.18 4.50
CA VAL A 246 4.12 -15.58 5.53
C VAL A 246 3.16 -14.41 5.70
N ASN A 247 2.00 -14.50 5.07
CA ASN A 247 1.07 -13.38 4.94
C ASN A 247 0.26 -13.17 6.22
N ALA A 248 0.38 -11.98 6.80
CA ALA A 248 -0.55 -11.50 7.81
C ALA A 248 -1.67 -10.69 7.13
N PRO A 249 -2.94 -11.09 7.27
CA PRO A 249 -4.04 -10.49 6.53
C PRO A 249 -4.26 -9.03 6.91
N THR A 250 -4.51 -8.19 5.92
CA THR A 250 -4.89 -6.79 6.12
C THR A 250 -6.39 -6.65 6.22
N GLU A 251 -6.86 -5.93 7.23
CA GLU A 251 -8.27 -5.61 7.39
C GLU A 251 -8.83 -4.89 6.15
N THR A 252 -9.98 -5.32 5.66
CA THR A 252 -10.56 -4.83 4.40
C THR A 252 -10.64 -3.30 4.30
N TYR A 253 -10.97 -2.62 5.41
CA TYR A 253 -11.06 -1.15 5.43
C TYR A 253 -9.69 -0.45 5.39
N LEU A 254 -8.59 -1.17 5.62
CA LEU A 254 -7.21 -0.67 5.54
C LEU A 254 -6.59 -0.86 4.16
N VAL A 255 -7.11 -1.81 3.36
CA VAL A 255 -6.57 -2.18 2.05
C VAL A 255 -6.35 -0.95 1.15
N PRO A 256 -7.33 -0.06 0.90
CA PRO A 256 -7.12 1.06 -0.01
C PRO A 256 -5.97 1.98 0.43
N VAL A 257 -5.85 2.23 1.73
CA VAL A 257 -4.87 3.16 2.30
C VAL A 257 -3.47 2.55 2.29
N PHE A 258 -3.33 1.29 2.73
CA PHE A 258 -2.01 0.68 2.85
C PHE A 258 -1.45 0.20 1.52
N TYR A 259 -2.26 -0.39 0.64
CA TYR A 259 -1.80 -0.78 -0.71
C TYR A 259 -1.41 0.45 -1.55
N THR A 260 -2.19 1.54 -1.50
CA THR A 260 -1.80 2.78 -2.18
C THR A 260 -0.48 3.34 -1.64
N ARG A 261 -0.29 3.36 -0.31
CA ARG A 261 0.97 3.79 0.30
C ARG A 261 2.13 2.90 -0.15
N GLU A 262 1.89 1.61 -0.20
CA GLU A 262 2.93 0.63 -0.50
C GLU A 262 3.37 0.67 -1.96
N VAL A 263 2.49 1.02 -2.91
CA VAL A 263 2.89 1.29 -4.30
C VAL A 263 4.01 2.34 -4.34
N PHE A 264 3.86 3.46 -3.62
CA PHE A 264 4.93 4.47 -3.55
C PHE A 264 6.16 3.97 -2.79
N GLY A 265 5.97 3.13 -1.77
CA GLY A 265 7.06 2.49 -1.02
C GLY A 265 7.91 1.58 -1.91
N VAL A 266 7.27 0.75 -2.73
CA VAL A 266 7.93 -0.15 -3.69
C VAL A 266 8.63 0.64 -4.78
N MET A 267 7.97 1.63 -5.40
CA MET A 267 8.61 2.50 -6.40
C MET A 267 9.87 3.19 -5.86
N ARG A 268 9.84 3.66 -4.60
CA ARG A 268 11.01 4.26 -3.98
C ARG A 268 12.13 3.22 -3.75
N GLU A 269 11.78 1.99 -3.47
CA GLU A 269 12.76 0.92 -3.28
C GLU A 269 13.37 0.48 -4.61
N GLU A 270 12.57 0.43 -5.69
CA GLU A 270 13.04 0.11 -7.06
C GLU A 270 14.13 1.08 -7.56
N VAL A 271 14.08 2.36 -7.15
CA VAL A 271 15.10 3.36 -7.53
C VAL A 271 16.45 3.13 -6.82
N LYS A 272 16.49 2.32 -5.75
CA LYS A 272 17.73 2.01 -5.01
C LYS A 272 18.49 0.81 -5.58
N PHE A 273 17.88 0.07 -6.52
CA PHE A 273 18.49 -1.00 -7.28
C PHE A 273 19.13 -0.47 -8.58
#